data_3448f5da8bb70bd48116f0be4745d459
#
_entry.id   3448f5da8bb70bd48116f0be4745d459
#
_cell.length_a   1.000
_cell.length_b   1.000
_cell.length_c   1.000
_cell.angle_alpha   90.00
_cell.angle_beta   90.00
_cell.angle_gamma   90.00
#
_symmetry.space_group_name_H-M   'P 1'
#
loop_
_entity.id
_entity.type
_entity.pdbx_description
1 polymer ?
#
loop_
_entity_poly.entity_id
_entity_poly.type
_entity_poly.pdbx_seq_one_letter_code
_entity_poly.pdbx_strand_id
1 'polypeptide(L)'
;MMKQFRFFTVFTFLLLCSYPFFSETEGERLFKINDPSGAVPLLEKDIASGNISSDTYNFLGLAYFQLGDYKKAIDAFERGKKSPQSNKKLLYFNQGNVAYASGDYDLAETCYSFAFAASPTFYEALLNRANSRLMMKKYKDSLADYKAFVLALPEDSQSENIRRLISYLEEEIEHQAAEEARLAEEQRRLEEENRRLQEEIARQEAERLAREAELRAQEEERRRKLLEDVASSLQQTETTNMTAGVEDVLDYDYESELE
;
A
#
# COMPACT_ATOMS: atom_id res chain seq x y z
N MET A 1 -90.69 -31.14 10.34
CA MET A 1 -89.61 -30.31 9.78
C MET A 1 -88.37 -30.57 10.65
N MET A 2 -87.51 -31.49 10.21
CA MET A 2 -86.24 -31.86 10.95
C MET A 2 -85.10 -31.05 10.36
N LYS A 3 -84.44 -30.18 11.12
CA LYS A 3 -83.21 -29.49 10.76
C LYS A 3 -82.02 -30.39 11.05
N GLN A 4 -81.34 -30.82 10.03
CA GLN A 4 -80.07 -31.60 10.13
C GLN A 4 -78.95 -30.61 10.50
N PHE A 5 -78.31 -30.85 11.65
CA PHE A 5 -77.06 -30.21 12.04
C PHE A 5 -75.90 -30.96 11.40
N ARG A 6 -75.17 -30.33 10.49
CA ARG A 6 -73.92 -30.83 9.95
C ARG A 6 -72.81 -30.42 10.86
N PHE A 7 -72.21 -31.39 11.59
CA PHE A 7 -70.94 -31.22 12.29
C PHE A 7 -69.82 -31.12 11.28
N PHE A 8 -69.15 -29.96 11.21
CA PHE A 8 -67.93 -29.72 10.45
C PHE A 8 -66.75 -30.02 11.44
N THR A 9 -66.15 -31.19 11.38
CA THR A 9 -64.91 -31.55 12.10
C THR A 9 -63.76 -30.89 11.41
N VAL A 10 -63.23 -29.78 11.98
CA VAL A 10 -61.97 -29.15 11.60
C VAL A 10 -60.84 -29.98 12.13
N PHE A 11 -60.21 -30.77 11.26
CA PHE A 11 -59.00 -31.52 11.58
C PHE A 11 -57.82 -30.53 11.52
N THR A 12 -57.48 -29.94 12.64
CA THR A 12 -56.27 -29.13 12.79
C THR A 12 -55.06 -30.04 12.77
N PHE A 13 -54.41 -30.13 11.62
CA PHE A 13 -53.11 -30.77 11.47
C PHE A 13 -52.03 -29.88 12.15
N LEU A 14 -51.72 -30.23 13.40
CA LEU A 14 -50.59 -29.65 14.13
C LEU A 14 -49.32 -30.16 13.42
N LEU A 15 -48.80 -29.38 12.49
CA LEU A 15 -47.41 -29.50 12.01
C LEU A 15 -46.49 -29.18 13.23
N LEU A 16 -46.11 -30.24 13.95
CA LEU A 16 -44.95 -30.23 14.83
C LEU A 16 -43.72 -30.01 13.96
N CYS A 17 -43.39 -28.73 13.69
CA CYS A 17 -42.05 -28.36 13.27
C CYS A 17 -41.10 -28.79 14.41
N SER A 18 -40.59 -30.00 14.32
CA SER A 18 -39.44 -30.42 15.10
C SER A 18 -38.26 -29.57 14.62
N TYR A 19 -38.10 -28.38 15.22
CA TYR A 19 -36.83 -27.67 15.14
C TYR A 19 -35.79 -28.65 15.68
N PRO A 20 -34.71 -28.98 14.92
CA PRO A 20 -33.64 -29.74 15.48
C PRO A 20 -33.08 -28.94 16.67
N PHE A 21 -33.33 -29.46 17.87
CA PHE A 21 -32.69 -29.00 19.08
C PHE A 21 -31.22 -29.43 18.92
N PHE A 22 -30.37 -28.55 18.37
CA PHE A 22 -28.95 -28.82 18.29
C PHE A 22 -28.45 -28.94 19.73
N SER A 23 -28.34 -30.16 20.21
CA SER A 23 -27.66 -30.45 21.47
C SER A 23 -26.19 -30.10 21.29
N GLU A 24 -25.62 -29.45 22.28
CA GLU A 24 -24.18 -29.23 22.37
C GLU A 24 -23.42 -30.52 22.11
N THR A 25 -22.44 -30.51 21.18
CA THR A 25 -21.63 -31.69 20.89
C THR A 25 -20.59 -31.93 21.97
N GLU A 26 -20.06 -33.13 22.05
CA GLU A 26 -19.01 -33.46 23.02
C GLU A 26 -17.73 -32.65 22.75
N GLY A 27 -17.41 -32.36 21.46
CA GLY A 27 -16.32 -31.49 21.08
C GLY A 27 -16.49 -30.08 21.61
N GLU A 28 -17.71 -29.50 21.48
CA GLU A 28 -18.03 -28.17 22.01
C GLU A 28 -17.95 -28.15 23.55
N ARG A 29 -18.46 -29.21 24.20
CA ARG A 29 -18.38 -29.35 25.64
C ARG A 29 -16.93 -29.39 26.14
N LEU A 30 -16.06 -30.19 25.52
CA LEU A 30 -14.64 -30.28 25.91
C LEU A 30 -13.93 -28.92 25.73
N PHE A 31 -14.21 -28.20 24.65
CA PHE A 31 -13.67 -26.86 24.47
C PHE A 31 -14.10 -25.93 25.62
N LYS A 32 -15.37 -25.91 25.99
CA LYS A 32 -15.91 -25.05 27.07
C LYS A 32 -15.34 -25.37 28.44
N ILE A 33 -14.95 -26.62 28.71
CA ILE A 33 -14.22 -26.98 29.93
C ILE A 33 -12.70 -26.82 29.83
N ASN A 34 -12.23 -26.07 28.80
CA ASN A 34 -10.84 -25.76 28.57
C ASN A 34 -9.93 -26.97 28.27
N ASP A 35 -10.48 -27.97 27.53
CA ASP A 35 -9.71 -29.07 26.95
C ASP A 35 -9.67 -28.98 25.43
N PRO A 36 -8.83 -28.07 24.86
CA PRO A 36 -8.73 -27.89 23.42
C PRO A 36 -8.15 -29.12 22.72
N SER A 37 -7.26 -29.86 23.39
CA SER A 37 -6.64 -31.07 22.81
C SER A 37 -7.66 -32.19 22.61
N GLY A 38 -8.56 -32.39 23.56
CA GLY A 38 -9.68 -33.33 23.47
C GLY A 38 -10.77 -32.83 22.50
N ALA A 39 -11.00 -31.53 22.45
CA ALA A 39 -12.03 -30.92 21.61
C ALA A 39 -11.75 -31.03 20.12
N VAL A 40 -10.52 -30.75 19.66
CA VAL A 40 -10.14 -30.71 18.23
C VAL A 40 -10.57 -31.96 17.44
N PRO A 41 -10.20 -33.21 17.83
CA PRO A 41 -10.56 -34.38 17.04
C PRO A 41 -12.08 -34.62 16.96
N LEU A 42 -12.82 -34.21 18.01
CA LEU A 42 -14.28 -34.38 18.04
C LEU A 42 -14.96 -33.31 17.18
N LEU A 43 -14.52 -32.06 17.24
CA LEU A 43 -15.03 -30.97 16.41
C LEU A 43 -14.76 -31.24 14.92
N GLU A 44 -13.59 -31.75 14.56
CA GLU A 44 -13.30 -32.17 13.16
C GLU A 44 -14.19 -33.33 12.73
N LYS A 45 -14.47 -34.28 13.62
CA LYS A 45 -15.41 -35.38 13.35
C LYS A 45 -16.83 -34.85 13.16
N ASP A 46 -17.29 -33.94 14.01
CA ASP A 46 -18.60 -33.31 13.90
C ASP A 46 -18.75 -32.60 12.55
N ILE A 47 -17.73 -31.85 12.14
CA ILE A 47 -17.69 -31.18 10.81
C ILE A 47 -17.77 -32.21 9.67
N ALA A 48 -16.97 -33.28 9.75
CA ALA A 48 -16.94 -34.31 8.72
C ALA A 48 -18.27 -35.06 8.58
N SER A 49 -19.01 -35.21 9.69
CA SER A 49 -20.34 -35.88 9.70
C SER A 49 -21.50 -34.91 9.41
N GLY A 50 -21.23 -33.61 9.30
CA GLY A 50 -22.27 -32.58 9.12
C GLY A 50 -23.05 -32.26 10.39
N ASN A 51 -22.62 -32.74 11.56
CA ASN A 51 -23.22 -32.43 12.86
C ASN A 51 -22.65 -31.10 13.42
N ILE A 52 -22.96 -30.00 12.74
CA ILE A 52 -22.41 -28.68 13.03
C ILE A 52 -23.47 -27.74 13.61
N SER A 53 -23.11 -27.01 14.65
CA SER A 53 -23.83 -25.84 15.17
C SER A 53 -23.33 -24.55 14.50
N SER A 54 -23.92 -23.40 14.87
CA SER A 54 -23.43 -22.09 14.47
C SER A 54 -22.00 -21.78 14.97
N ASP A 55 -21.56 -22.46 16.01
CA ASP A 55 -20.32 -22.19 16.74
C ASP A 55 -19.24 -23.24 16.57
N THR A 56 -19.55 -24.39 15.94
CA THR A 56 -18.60 -25.51 15.80
C THR A 56 -17.27 -25.08 15.18
N TYR A 57 -17.29 -24.33 14.06
CA TYR A 57 -16.07 -23.81 13.44
C TYR A 57 -15.37 -22.77 14.29
N ASN A 58 -16.14 -21.97 15.06
CA ASN A 58 -15.58 -21.01 15.98
C ASN A 58 -14.81 -21.69 17.11
N PHE A 59 -15.38 -22.72 17.72
CA PHE A 59 -14.70 -23.48 18.75
C PHE A 59 -13.49 -24.25 18.21
N LEU A 60 -13.57 -24.81 17.01
CA LEU A 60 -12.42 -25.45 16.37
C LEU A 60 -11.26 -24.47 16.15
N GLY A 61 -11.56 -23.28 15.61
CA GLY A 61 -10.55 -22.23 15.40
C GLY A 61 -9.93 -21.76 16.72
N LEU A 62 -10.76 -21.52 17.75
CA LEU A 62 -10.28 -21.14 19.08
C LEU A 62 -9.48 -22.24 19.76
N ALA A 63 -9.86 -23.52 19.58
CA ALA A 63 -9.11 -24.65 20.12
C ALA A 63 -7.71 -24.74 19.50
N TYR A 64 -7.60 -24.59 18.17
CA TYR A 64 -6.30 -24.53 17.51
C TYR A 64 -5.47 -23.30 17.97
N PHE A 65 -6.12 -22.16 18.17
CA PHE A 65 -5.47 -20.97 18.69
C PHE A 65 -4.88 -21.19 20.08
N GLN A 66 -5.64 -21.81 21.01
CA GLN A 66 -5.17 -22.16 22.34
C GLN A 66 -3.99 -23.14 22.32
N LEU A 67 -3.96 -24.04 21.31
CA LEU A 67 -2.84 -24.97 21.10
C LEU A 67 -1.64 -24.32 20.38
N GLY A 68 -1.71 -23.04 20.03
CA GLY A 68 -0.65 -22.30 19.31
C GLY A 68 -0.57 -22.60 17.81
N ASP A 69 -1.51 -23.36 17.25
CA ASP A 69 -1.57 -23.65 15.82
C ASP A 69 -2.37 -22.56 15.08
N TYR A 70 -1.76 -21.40 14.94
CA TYR A 70 -2.39 -20.22 14.30
C TYR A 70 -2.84 -20.50 12.86
N LYS A 71 -2.08 -21.30 12.13
CA LYS A 71 -2.41 -21.64 10.74
C LYS A 71 -3.70 -22.46 10.65
N LYS A 72 -3.84 -23.50 11.48
CA LYS A 72 -5.06 -24.31 11.51
C LYS A 72 -6.24 -23.53 12.09
N ALA A 73 -5.99 -22.62 13.05
CA ALA A 73 -7.03 -21.73 13.56
C ALA A 73 -7.62 -20.87 12.44
N ILE A 74 -6.76 -20.21 11.64
CA ILE A 74 -7.18 -19.41 10.49
C ILE A 74 -7.95 -20.26 9.47
N ASP A 75 -7.45 -21.47 9.12
CA ASP A 75 -8.14 -22.39 8.20
C ASP A 75 -9.53 -22.78 8.71
N ALA A 76 -9.67 -23.10 9.99
CA ALA A 76 -10.95 -23.44 10.60
C ALA A 76 -11.95 -22.27 10.47
N PHE A 77 -11.55 -21.03 10.73
CA PHE A 77 -12.40 -19.85 10.54
C PHE A 77 -12.77 -19.65 9.07
N GLU A 78 -11.80 -19.81 8.12
CA GLU A 78 -12.08 -19.72 6.69
C GLU A 78 -13.11 -20.75 6.22
N ARG A 79 -12.99 -21.99 6.67
CA ARG A 79 -13.98 -23.06 6.41
C ARG A 79 -15.34 -22.68 6.98
N GLY A 80 -15.37 -22.17 8.22
CA GLY A 80 -16.59 -21.75 8.89
C GLY A 80 -17.31 -20.60 8.16
N LYS A 81 -16.58 -19.63 7.61
CA LYS A 81 -17.19 -18.53 6.85
C LYS A 81 -17.95 -18.97 5.60
N LYS A 82 -17.60 -20.14 5.05
CA LYS A 82 -18.31 -20.76 3.91
C LYS A 82 -19.58 -21.48 4.33
N SER A 83 -19.72 -21.82 5.61
CA SER A 83 -20.90 -22.47 6.14
C SER A 83 -22.04 -21.45 6.35
N PRO A 84 -23.25 -21.71 5.83
CA PRO A 84 -24.39 -20.80 6.00
C PRO A 84 -24.91 -20.73 7.44
N GLN A 85 -24.60 -21.72 8.26
CA GLN A 85 -25.06 -21.81 9.66
C GLN A 85 -24.17 -21.02 10.63
N SER A 86 -22.92 -20.73 10.24
CA SER A 86 -21.94 -20.12 11.12
C SER A 86 -22.16 -18.63 11.37
N ASN A 87 -21.85 -18.20 12.57
CA ASN A 87 -21.85 -16.77 12.98
C ASN A 87 -20.61 -16.07 12.39
N LYS A 88 -20.75 -15.55 11.17
CA LYS A 88 -19.64 -14.92 10.43
C LYS A 88 -19.00 -13.76 11.19
N LYS A 89 -19.77 -12.98 11.94
CA LYS A 89 -19.24 -11.88 12.76
C LYS A 89 -18.19 -12.38 13.74
N LEU A 90 -18.51 -13.45 14.49
CA LEU A 90 -17.58 -14.04 15.46
C LEU A 90 -16.39 -14.71 14.80
N LEU A 91 -16.59 -15.38 13.66
CA LEU A 91 -15.49 -15.97 12.91
C LEU A 91 -14.48 -14.94 12.42
N TYR A 92 -14.95 -13.83 11.87
CA TYR A 92 -14.07 -12.73 11.48
C TYR A 92 -13.34 -12.13 12.69
N PHE A 93 -14.06 -11.86 13.78
CA PHE A 93 -13.46 -11.28 14.96
C PHE A 93 -12.36 -12.17 15.54
N ASN A 94 -12.64 -13.47 15.73
CA ASN A 94 -11.68 -14.40 16.30
C ASN A 94 -10.52 -14.72 15.35
N GLN A 95 -10.76 -14.73 14.03
CA GLN A 95 -9.67 -14.79 13.05
C GLN A 95 -8.77 -13.55 13.15
N GLY A 96 -9.34 -12.37 13.33
CA GLY A 96 -8.61 -11.15 13.60
C GLY A 96 -7.74 -11.25 14.86
N ASN A 97 -8.27 -11.83 15.94
CA ASN A 97 -7.50 -12.07 17.17
C ASN A 97 -6.30 -13.00 16.94
N VAL A 98 -6.49 -14.08 16.17
CA VAL A 98 -5.40 -14.98 15.80
C VAL A 98 -4.35 -14.31 14.93
N ALA A 99 -4.80 -13.55 13.93
CA ALA A 99 -3.92 -12.78 13.04
C ALA A 99 -3.10 -11.75 13.83
N TYR A 100 -3.75 -11.00 14.73
CA TYR A 100 -3.06 -10.07 15.61
C TYR A 100 -2.01 -10.75 16.48
N ALA A 101 -2.35 -11.86 17.11
CA ALA A 101 -1.44 -12.64 17.95
C ALA A 101 -0.27 -13.24 17.17
N SER A 102 -0.46 -13.55 15.88
CA SER A 102 0.62 -14.02 15.00
C SER A 102 1.45 -12.90 14.38
N GLY A 103 1.10 -11.63 14.61
CA GLY A 103 1.77 -10.46 14.05
C GLY A 103 1.31 -10.08 12.65
N ASP A 104 0.31 -10.75 12.09
CA ASP A 104 -0.29 -10.40 10.80
C ASP A 104 -1.35 -9.31 10.99
N TYR A 105 -0.88 -8.08 11.20
CA TYR A 105 -1.75 -6.94 11.51
C TYR A 105 -2.62 -6.50 10.33
N ASP A 106 -2.19 -6.74 9.09
CA ASP A 106 -3.00 -6.45 7.90
C ASP A 106 -4.20 -7.39 7.79
N LEU A 107 -4.00 -8.69 8.02
CA LEU A 107 -5.11 -9.65 8.10
C LEU A 107 -6.02 -9.33 9.28
N ALA A 108 -5.46 -8.96 10.44
CA ALA A 108 -6.22 -8.58 11.62
C ALA A 108 -7.13 -7.36 11.34
N GLU A 109 -6.59 -6.28 10.77
CA GLU A 109 -7.36 -5.09 10.37
C GLU A 109 -8.52 -5.46 9.44
N THR A 110 -8.23 -6.30 8.44
CA THR A 110 -9.22 -6.78 7.47
C THR A 110 -10.35 -7.55 8.17
N CYS A 111 -9.99 -8.50 9.02
CA CYS A 111 -10.94 -9.33 9.74
C CYS A 111 -11.81 -8.51 10.70
N TYR A 112 -11.23 -7.60 11.48
CA TYR A 112 -12.00 -6.73 12.36
C TYR A 112 -12.91 -5.76 11.58
N SER A 113 -12.50 -5.32 10.40
CA SER A 113 -13.33 -4.49 9.53
C SER A 113 -14.58 -5.24 9.08
N PHE A 114 -14.46 -6.53 8.70
CA PHE A 114 -15.61 -7.36 8.36
C PHE A 114 -16.50 -7.66 9.58
N ALA A 115 -15.91 -7.89 10.75
CA ALA A 115 -16.66 -8.12 11.97
C ALA A 115 -17.49 -6.88 12.37
N PHE A 116 -16.90 -5.69 12.29
CA PHE A 116 -17.56 -4.42 12.56
C PHE A 116 -18.62 -4.10 11.50
N ALA A 117 -18.34 -4.33 10.22
CA ALA A 117 -19.32 -4.14 9.15
C ALA A 117 -20.56 -5.04 9.30
N ALA A 118 -20.36 -6.27 9.79
CA ALA A 118 -21.44 -7.21 10.09
C ALA A 118 -22.30 -6.78 11.30
N SER A 119 -21.72 -5.98 12.21
CA SER A 119 -22.41 -5.43 13.40
C SER A 119 -21.74 -4.12 13.81
N PRO A 120 -22.26 -2.95 13.37
CA PRO A 120 -21.68 -1.64 13.67
C PRO A 120 -21.69 -1.22 15.16
N THR A 121 -22.30 -2.01 16.01
CA THR A 121 -22.26 -1.86 17.47
C THR A 121 -21.25 -2.79 18.15
N PHE A 122 -20.48 -3.54 17.36
CA PHE A 122 -19.45 -4.43 17.87
C PHE A 122 -18.14 -3.65 18.07
N TYR A 123 -18.14 -2.79 19.08
CA TYR A 123 -17.06 -1.83 19.34
C TYR A 123 -15.73 -2.49 19.73
N GLU A 124 -15.75 -3.74 20.23
CA GLU A 124 -14.54 -4.52 20.48
C GLU A 124 -13.77 -4.79 19.17
N ALA A 125 -14.48 -5.04 18.06
CA ALA A 125 -13.85 -5.19 16.76
C ALA A 125 -13.25 -3.85 16.28
N LEU A 126 -13.92 -2.74 16.52
CA LEU A 126 -13.40 -1.40 16.21
C LEU A 126 -12.13 -1.11 17.02
N LEU A 127 -12.13 -1.39 18.32
CA LEU A 127 -10.97 -1.20 19.19
C LEU A 127 -9.78 -2.07 18.76
N ASN A 128 -10.03 -3.35 18.45
CA ASN A 128 -8.97 -4.25 18.01
C ASN A 128 -8.44 -3.89 16.61
N ARG A 129 -9.28 -3.30 15.74
CA ARG A 129 -8.83 -2.71 14.47
C ARG A 129 -7.92 -1.51 14.70
N ALA A 130 -8.28 -0.64 15.63
CA ALA A 130 -7.44 0.50 16.02
C ALA A 130 -6.06 0.02 16.51
N ASN A 131 -6.02 -1.02 17.36
CA ASN A 131 -4.78 -1.63 17.83
C ASN A 131 -3.94 -2.18 16.68
N SER A 132 -4.56 -2.86 15.70
CA SER A 132 -3.87 -3.39 14.53
C SER A 132 -3.26 -2.27 13.68
N ARG A 133 -4.02 -1.20 13.44
CA ARG A 133 -3.57 0.01 12.74
C ARG A 133 -2.41 0.70 13.44
N LEU A 134 -2.46 0.76 14.78
CA LEU A 134 -1.38 1.30 15.60
C LEU A 134 -0.08 0.50 15.40
N MET A 135 -0.16 -0.83 15.43
CA MET A 135 1.01 -1.70 15.20
C MET A 135 1.62 -1.53 13.81
N MET A 136 0.82 -1.15 12.82
CA MET A 136 1.25 -0.82 11.45
C MET A 136 1.66 0.64 11.26
N LYS A 137 1.69 1.45 12.33
CA LYS A 137 1.95 2.90 12.30
C LYS A 137 0.96 3.69 11.42
N LYS A 138 -0.23 3.15 11.18
CA LYS A 138 -1.35 3.85 10.52
C LYS A 138 -2.04 4.77 11.53
N TYR A 139 -1.30 5.74 12.07
CA TYR A 139 -1.71 6.53 13.24
C TYR A 139 -3.02 7.30 13.03
N LYS A 140 -3.22 7.90 11.86
CA LYS A 140 -4.44 8.66 11.55
C LYS A 140 -5.69 7.78 11.56
N ASP A 141 -5.60 6.58 10.98
CA ASP A 141 -6.71 5.63 10.93
C ASP A 141 -6.97 4.99 12.30
N SER A 142 -5.90 4.69 13.04
CA SER A 142 -5.99 4.21 14.42
C SER A 142 -6.65 5.24 15.34
N LEU A 143 -6.24 6.51 15.25
CA LEU A 143 -6.82 7.63 15.99
C LEU A 143 -8.33 7.78 15.72
N ALA A 144 -8.75 7.65 14.46
CA ALA A 144 -10.17 7.74 14.10
C ALA A 144 -11.00 6.65 14.78
N ASP A 145 -10.51 5.40 14.79
CA ASP A 145 -11.19 4.27 15.43
C ASP A 145 -11.22 4.41 16.96
N TYR A 146 -10.12 4.83 17.61
CA TYR A 146 -10.11 5.08 19.05
C TYR A 146 -11.08 6.19 19.46
N LYS A 147 -11.14 7.29 18.71
CA LYS A 147 -12.11 8.36 18.96
C LYS A 147 -13.55 7.86 18.84
N ALA A 148 -13.83 7.04 17.81
CA ALA A 148 -15.16 6.46 17.63
C ALA A 148 -15.52 5.49 18.76
N PHE A 149 -14.58 4.69 19.26
CA PHE A 149 -14.79 3.81 20.42
C PHE A 149 -15.13 4.61 21.67
N VAL A 150 -14.32 5.60 22.03
CA VAL A 150 -14.54 6.43 23.23
C VAL A 150 -15.84 7.23 23.16
N LEU A 151 -16.21 7.69 21.95
CA LEU A 151 -17.48 8.39 21.72
C LEU A 151 -18.68 7.47 21.96
N ALA A 152 -18.59 6.21 21.51
CA ALA A 152 -19.66 5.23 21.65
C ALA A 152 -19.77 4.65 23.07
N LEU A 153 -18.64 4.46 23.73
CA LEU A 153 -18.53 3.82 25.04
C LEU A 153 -17.69 4.69 26.02
N PRO A 154 -18.19 5.89 26.39
CA PRO A 154 -17.40 6.82 27.22
C PRO A 154 -17.08 6.32 28.62
N GLU A 155 -17.90 5.42 29.16
CA GLU A 155 -17.77 4.84 30.51
C GLU A 155 -17.11 3.45 30.51
N ASP A 156 -16.66 2.96 29.36
CA ASP A 156 -15.92 1.69 29.30
C ASP A 156 -14.61 1.80 30.10
N SER A 157 -14.24 0.71 30.76
CA SER A 157 -13.05 0.65 31.63
C SER A 157 -11.73 0.99 30.89
N GLN A 158 -11.68 0.82 29.57
CA GLN A 158 -10.52 1.12 28.73
C GLN A 158 -10.53 2.58 28.24
N SER A 159 -11.69 3.26 28.26
CA SER A 159 -11.87 4.57 27.63
C SER A 159 -10.92 5.64 28.18
N GLU A 160 -10.59 5.61 29.47
CA GLU A 160 -9.63 6.55 30.05
C GLU A 160 -8.20 6.34 29.50
N ASN A 161 -7.76 5.09 29.39
CA ASN A 161 -6.45 4.78 28.81
C ASN A 161 -6.40 5.12 27.31
N ILE A 162 -7.51 4.88 26.61
CA ILE A 162 -7.62 5.20 25.17
C ILE A 162 -7.59 6.72 24.97
N ARG A 163 -8.21 7.55 25.82
CA ARG A 163 -8.09 9.02 25.77
C ARG A 163 -6.65 9.50 25.87
N ARG A 164 -5.85 8.89 26.75
CA ARG A 164 -4.41 9.20 26.86
C ARG A 164 -3.65 8.80 25.59
N LEU A 165 -3.98 7.64 25.03
CA LEU A 165 -3.40 7.19 23.76
C LEU A 165 -3.81 8.10 22.60
N ILE A 166 -5.04 8.58 22.55
CA ILE A 166 -5.51 9.57 21.58
C ILE A 166 -4.64 10.83 21.64
N SER A 167 -4.44 11.40 22.84
CA SER A 167 -3.62 12.60 22.98
C SER A 167 -2.17 12.37 22.52
N TYR A 168 -1.58 11.23 22.85
CA TYR A 168 -0.25 10.87 22.38
C TYR A 168 -0.19 10.73 20.85
N LEU A 169 -1.20 10.10 20.23
CA LEU A 169 -1.24 9.94 18.77
C LEU A 169 -1.45 11.27 18.05
N GLU A 170 -2.21 12.21 18.63
CA GLU A 170 -2.39 13.55 18.09
C GLU A 170 -1.05 14.31 18.07
N GLU A 171 -0.28 14.26 19.16
CA GLU A 171 1.06 14.84 19.24
C GLU A 171 2.01 14.20 18.22
N GLU A 172 2.02 12.87 18.12
CA GLU A 172 2.91 12.14 17.20
C GLU A 172 2.60 12.46 15.73
N ILE A 173 1.30 12.54 15.37
CA ILE A 173 0.86 12.92 14.02
C ILE A 173 1.29 14.36 13.68
N GLU A 174 1.16 15.28 14.63
CA GLU A 174 1.57 16.68 14.45
C GLU A 174 3.10 16.79 14.29
N HIS A 175 3.85 16.06 15.14
CA HIS A 175 5.31 16.01 15.04
C HIS A 175 5.77 15.46 13.68
N GLN A 176 5.19 14.35 13.21
CA GLN A 176 5.52 13.78 11.90
C GLN A 176 5.19 14.76 10.77
N ALA A 177 4.03 15.41 10.82
CA ALA A 177 3.66 16.39 9.81
C ALA A 177 4.62 17.59 9.77
N ALA A 178 5.08 18.08 10.94
CA ALA A 178 6.06 19.15 11.03
C ALA A 178 7.43 18.75 10.48
N GLU A 179 7.86 17.50 10.74
CA GLU A 179 9.12 16.99 10.22
C GLU A 179 9.08 16.78 8.70
N GLU A 180 7.99 16.22 8.17
CA GLU A 180 7.77 16.09 6.73
C GLU A 180 7.79 17.46 6.04
N ALA A 181 7.14 18.46 6.62
CA ALA A 181 7.14 19.83 6.09
C ALA A 181 8.55 20.44 6.07
N ARG A 182 9.34 20.22 7.12
CA ARG A 182 10.73 20.68 7.20
C ARG A 182 11.61 20.04 6.12
N LEU A 183 11.50 18.71 5.95
CA LEU A 183 12.25 17.98 4.93
C LEU A 183 11.85 18.41 3.51
N ALA A 184 10.56 18.62 3.27
CA ALA A 184 10.07 19.11 1.98
C ALA A 184 10.56 20.55 1.66
N GLU A 185 10.69 21.41 2.68
CA GLU A 185 11.25 22.75 2.52
C GLU A 185 12.75 22.70 2.21
N GLU A 186 13.50 21.84 2.92
CA GLU A 186 14.93 21.64 2.66
C GLU A 186 15.18 21.11 1.24
N GLN A 187 14.39 20.13 0.78
CA GLN A 187 14.48 19.61 -0.58
C GLN A 187 14.22 20.71 -1.61
N ARG A 188 13.19 21.52 -1.44
CA ARG A 188 12.90 22.66 -2.35
C ARG A 188 14.05 23.66 -2.39
N ARG A 189 14.68 23.95 -1.25
CA ARG A 189 15.83 24.84 -1.20
C ARG A 189 17.03 24.28 -1.97
N LEU A 190 17.33 22.98 -1.81
CA LEU A 190 18.40 22.31 -2.54
C LEU A 190 18.14 22.24 -4.05
N GLU A 191 16.90 21.99 -4.46
CA GLU A 191 16.51 22.00 -5.87
C GLU A 191 16.66 23.39 -6.48
N GLU A 192 16.28 24.44 -5.77
CA GLU A 192 16.46 25.82 -6.22
C GLU A 192 17.94 26.21 -6.32
N GLU A 193 18.76 25.82 -5.36
CA GLU A 193 20.22 26.04 -5.40
C GLU A 193 20.86 25.32 -6.59
N ASN A 194 20.52 24.05 -6.82
CA ASN A 194 21.00 23.28 -7.97
C ASN A 194 20.56 23.92 -9.30
N ARG A 195 19.32 24.40 -9.39
CA ARG A 195 18.85 25.10 -10.58
C ARG A 195 19.65 26.37 -10.84
N ARG A 196 19.90 27.20 -9.82
CA ARG A 196 20.73 28.41 -9.94
C ARG A 196 22.15 28.08 -10.39
N LEU A 197 22.75 27.03 -9.85
CA LEU A 197 24.08 26.59 -10.24
C LEU A 197 24.12 26.13 -11.71
N GLN A 198 23.12 25.39 -12.15
CA GLN A 198 23.01 24.96 -13.56
C GLN A 198 22.82 26.15 -14.50
N GLU A 199 22.00 27.14 -14.14
CA GLU A 199 21.81 28.38 -14.89
C GLU A 199 23.12 29.17 -15.01
N GLU A 200 23.92 29.24 -13.93
CA GLU A 200 25.22 29.90 -13.93
C GLU A 200 26.24 29.16 -14.81
N ILE A 201 26.30 27.82 -14.73
CA ILE A 201 27.16 27.00 -15.61
C ILE A 201 26.79 27.22 -17.09
N ALA A 202 25.50 27.14 -17.41
CA ALA A 202 25.02 27.35 -18.77
C ALA A 202 25.36 28.77 -19.29
N ARG A 203 25.25 29.77 -18.45
CA ARG A 203 25.66 31.16 -18.77
C ARG A 203 27.15 31.25 -19.06
N GLN A 204 27.99 30.66 -18.20
CA GLN A 204 29.46 30.68 -18.40
C GLN A 204 29.85 29.94 -19.69
N GLU A 205 29.20 28.82 -19.98
CA GLU A 205 29.43 28.07 -21.24
C GLU A 205 28.98 28.89 -22.46
N ALA A 206 27.85 29.56 -22.42
CA ALA A 206 27.38 30.43 -23.48
C ALA A 206 28.35 31.59 -23.73
N GLU A 207 28.86 32.26 -22.66
CA GLU A 207 29.86 33.33 -22.76
C GLU A 207 31.18 32.79 -23.37
N ARG A 208 31.62 31.60 -22.98
CA ARG A 208 32.82 30.95 -23.57
C ARG A 208 32.64 30.69 -25.06
N LEU A 209 31.50 30.09 -25.45
CA LEU A 209 31.19 29.82 -26.85
C LEU A 209 31.06 31.10 -27.67
N ALA A 210 30.50 32.18 -27.14
CA ALA A 210 30.42 33.49 -27.80
C ALA A 210 31.80 34.08 -28.02
N ARG A 211 32.72 34.04 -27.05
CA ARG A 211 34.12 34.48 -27.24
C ARG A 211 34.88 33.66 -28.27
N GLU A 212 34.72 32.35 -28.25
CA GLU A 212 35.33 31.46 -29.28
C GLU A 212 34.80 31.77 -30.70
N ALA A 213 33.49 32.01 -30.82
CA ALA A 213 32.90 32.38 -32.12
C ALA A 213 33.41 33.74 -32.58
N GLU A 214 33.57 34.74 -31.71
CA GLU A 214 34.13 36.04 -32.02
C GLU A 214 35.59 35.94 -32.48
N LEU A 215 36.41 35.15 -31.77
CA LEU A 215 37.80 34.88 -32.17
C LEU A 215 37.91 34.26 -33.57
N ARG A 216 37.07 33.25 -33.85
CA ARG A 216 37.02 32.62 -35.19
C ARG A 216 36.60 33.61 -36.26
N ALA A 217 35.62 34.44 -36.01
CA ALA A 217 35.19 35.47 -36.94
C ALA A 217 36.32 36.51 -37.22
N GLN A 218 37.07 36.91 -36.20
CA GLN A 218 38.26 37.79 -36.37
C GLN A 218 39.37 37.12 -37.16
N GLU A 219 39.63 35.82 -36.93
CA GLU A 219 40.62 35.05 -37.69
C GLU A 219 40.20 34.90 -39.18
N GLU A 220 38.91 34.61 -39.43
CA GLU A 220 38.38 34.52 -40.80
C GLU A 220 38.47 35.85 -41.53
N GLU A 221 38.13 36.96 -40.85
CA GLU A 221 38.27 38.32 -41.42
C GLU A 221 39.73 38.64 -41.73
N ARG A 222 40.63 38.32 -40.81
CA ARG A 222 42.09 38.50 -41.01
C ARG A 222 42.59 37.69 -42.19
N ARG A 223 42.16 36.44 -42.31
CA ARG A 223 42.49 35.55 -43.44
C ARG A 223 41.94 36.08 -44.75
N ARG A 224 40.71 36.61 -44.75
CA ARG A 224 40.11 37.20 -45.95
C ARG A 224 40.89 38.45 -46.41
N LYS A 225 41.23 39.36 -45.48
CA LYS A 225 42.05 40.52 -45.80
C LYS A 225 43.39 40.13 -46.35
N LEU A 226 44.07 39.15 -45.79
CA LEU A 226 45.35 38.67 -46.27
C LEU A 226 45.25 38.10 -47.74
N LEU A 227 44.18 37.35 -48.02
CA LEU A 227 43.93 36.80 -49.38
C LEU A 227 43.62 37.95 -50.35
N GLU A 228 42.87 38.98 -49.96
CA GLU A 228 42.62 40.16 -50.78
C GLU A 228 43.90 40.93 -51.08
N ASP A 229 44.78 41.11 -50.08
CA ASP A 229 46.08 41.78 -50.23
C ASP A 229 47.01 40.97 -51.15
N VAL A 230 47.07 39.63 -51.05
CA VAL A 230 47.83 38.76 -51.90
C VAL A 230 47.27 38.82 -53.30
N ALA A 231 45.98 38.74 -53.53
CA ALA A 231 45.32 38.81 -54.84
C ALA A 231 45.62 40.19 -55.54
N SER A 232 45.54 41.26 -54.78
CA SER A 232 45.86 42.59 -55.20
C SER A 232 47.36 42.74 -55.64
N SER A 233 48.26 42.12 -54.87
CA SER A 233 49.71 42.13 -55.18
C SER A 233 50.02 41.29 -56.45
N LEU A 234 49.33 40.17 -56.66
CA LEU A 234 49.46 39.36 -57.86
C LEU A 234 48.96 40.09 -59.07
N GLN A 235 47.81 40.79 -59.00
CA GLN A 235 47.33 41.64 -60.13
C GLN A 235 48.29 42.77 -60.49
N GLN A 236 48.95 43.36 -59.49
CA GLN A 236 49.97 44.40 -59.76
C GLN A 236 51.24 43.82 -60.39
N THR A 237 51.58 42.53 -60.16
CA THR A 237 52.76 41.88 -60.70
C THR A 237 52.49 41.38 -62.12
N GLU A 238 51.25 41.03 -62.48
CA GLU A 238 50.89 40.62 -63.87
C GLU A 238 50.97 41.80 -64.88
N THR A 239 50.86 43.05 -64.40
CA THR A 239 51.01 44.24 -65.25
C THR A 239 52.47 44.60 -65.55
N THR A 240 53.47 43.97 -64.93
CA THR A 240 54.88 44.45 -65.06
C THR A 240 55.83 43.48 -65.77
N ASN A 241 55.45 42.21 -66.06
CA ASN A 241 56.38 41.33 -66.85
C ASN A 241 55.68 40.21 -67.53
N MET A 242 55.38 40.39 -68.81
CA MET A 242 55.16 39.30 -69.76
C MET A 242 56.14 39.37 -70.91
N THR A 243 57.40 39.10 -70.71
CA THR A 243 58.32 38.63 -71.69
C THR A 243 59.55 37.98 -71.05
N ALA A 244 59.46 36.74 -70.72
CA ALA A 244 60.61 35.83 -70.67
C ALA A 244 60.11 34.36 -70.67
N GLY A 245 60.37 33.67 -71.74
CA GLY A 245 60.84 32.31 -71.86
C GLY A 245 60.01 31.23 -71.17
N VAL A 246 59.33 30.48 -71.98
CA VAL A 246 58.95 29.08 -71.71
C VAL A 246 60.22 28.28 -71.46
N GLU A 247 60.40 27.70 -70.31
CA GLU A 247 61.15 26.47 -70.10
C GLU A 247 60.88 25.85 -68.75
N ASP A 248 60.53 24.55 -68.74
CA ASP A 248 60.54 23.56 -67.68
C ASP A 248 59.47 23.62 -66.57
N VAL A 249 58.38 22.88 -66.87
CA VAL A 249 57.45 22.34 -65.87
C VAL A 249 58.17 21.15 -65.19
N LEU A 250 58.53 21.31 -63.94
CA LEU A 250 58.89 20.18 -63.07
C LEU A 250 57.60 19.63 -62.50
N ASP A 251 57.25 18.40 -62.90
CA ASP A 251 56.24 17.58 -62.35
C ASP A 251 56.67 17.18 -60.88
N TYR A 252 55.91 17.66 -59.89
CA TYR A 252 56.02 17.15 -58.57
C TYR A 252 54.84 16.22 -58.30
N ASP A 253 55.12 14.91 -58.30
CA ASP A 253 54.22 13.89 -57.77
C ASP A 253 54.06 14.07 -56.27
N TYR A 254 52.87 14.35 -55.82
CA TYR A 254 52.47 14.38 -54.42
C TYR A 254 51.88 13.00 -54.05
N GLU A 255 52.68 12.10 -53.53
CA GLU A 255 52.17 10.93 -52.85
C GLU A 255 51.65 11.37 -51.42
N SER A 256 50.36 11.21 -51.24
CA SER A 256 49.72 11.37 -49.94
C SER A 256 49.91 10.13 -49.08
N GLU A 257 50.74 10.17 -48.04
CA GLU A 257 50.65 9.25 -46.95
C GLU A 257 49.74 9.83 -45.89
N LEU A 258 48.60 9.18 -45.74
CA LEU A 258 47.73 9.28 -44.54
C LEU A 258 47.69 7.88 -43.93
N GLU A 259 48.36 7.69 -42.82
CA GLU A 259 47.97 6.76 -41.77
C GLU A 259 47.48 7.53 -40.55
#